data_80b49b5e3b68be59ac6476c9950e6265
#
_entry.id   80b49b5e3b68be59ac6476c9950e6265
#
_cell.length_a   1.000
_cell.length_b   1.000
_cell.length_c   1.000
_cell.angle_alpha   90.00
_cell.angle_beta   90.00
_cell.angle_gamma   90.00
#
_symmetry.space_group_name_H-M   'P 1'
#
loop_
_entity.id
_entity.type
_entity.pdbx_description
1 polymer ?
#
loop_
_entity_poly.entity_id
_entity_poly.type
_entity_poly.pdbx_seq_one_letter_code
_entity_poly.pdbx_strand_id
1 'polypeptide(L)'
;MGYWGQAMSLFHPLWTPPSLDELRAGLAAALRGYTVARTPRERAYLAAVRAYYEAYTTVDPKTRLVAYAQAMEEVERQHPGDSEASIFYALSLIALGQANPTDTTFTYQRRADSILEPLFRREPRHPGLAHYLIHTNDVPQLAPLGLYAARRYAEIAPDVPHAQHMPSHIFTRLGLWDDAIASNHRSAAAARQFEEERHLNALWDQRGHAWDYMVYAYLQQGRDGEAKRVVDEAANVTAGYPAGSLVNAYALAAIPARYALERGAWGEAARLAVRPAPEWRASEAITRFARAIGAARSGDTTLARSEALALAEIDSAEAAVGGAHAYWSGQVRIQRLAAWAWLARAAGDGADAVRQARAAADLEDGTQKHPVTPGAVLPARELLGDLLLELGRPVEAAQAFAASLAQQRSRARSLFGAARAAELAGDAVTARARYQDYLTQLQKGDGTRPELAIARGALSRR
;
A
#
# COMPACT_ATOMS: atom_id res chain seq x y z
N MET A 1 32.94 4.76 9.69
CA MET A 1 31.45 4.67 9.52
C MET A 1 30.84 5.77 8.64
N GLY A 2 31.36 7.03 8.55
CA GLY A 2 30.76 8.09 7.71
C GLY A 2 30.54 7.71 6.25
N TYR A 3 31.50 7.08 5.60
CA TYR A 3 31.37 6.59 4.23
C TYR A 3 30.36 5.43 4.09
N TRP A 4 30.23 4.59 5.12
CA TRP A 4 29.18 3.60 5.17
C TRP A 4 27.81 4.26 5.22
N GLY A 5 27.62 5.26 6.09
CA GLY A 5 26.36 6.03 6.15
C GLY A 5 26.04 6.71 4.82
N GLN A 6 27.04 7.29 4.15
CA GLN A 6 26.89 7.87 2.81
C GLN A 6 26.43 6.80 1.78
N ALA A 7 27.01 5.60 1.78
CA ALA A 7 26.59 4.52 0.93
C ALA A 7 25.15 4.06 1.28
N MET A 8 24.82 3.90 2.56
CA MET A 8 23.48 3.51 2.99
C MET A 8 22.40 4.53 2.64
N SER A 9 22.70 5.84 2.70
CA SER A 9 21.74 6.88 2.32
C SER A 9 21.39 6.88 0.82
N LEU A 10 22.23 6.30 -0.02
CA LEU A 10 22.02 6.13 -1.46
C LEU A 10 21.40 4.76 -1.81
N PHE A 11 21.32 3.83 -0.84
CA PHE A 11 20.76 2.50 -1.04
C PHE A 11 19.22 2.49 -0.90
N HIS A 12 18.69 3.23 0.06
CA HIS A 12 17.27 3.32 0.44
C HIS A 12 16.45 2.04 0.18
N PRO A 13 16.77 0.93 0.87
CA PRO A 13 16.36 -0.44 0.53
C PRO A 13 14.86 -0.73 0.60
N LEU A 14 14.05 0.11 1.25
CA LEU A 14 12.61 -0.07 1.43
C LEU A 14 11.76 0.91 0.61
N TRP A 15 12.38 1.75 -0.22
CA TRP A 15 11.69 2.82 -0.91
C TRP A 15 11.84 2.69 -2.43
N THR A 16 12.33 3.70 -3.11
CA THR A 16 12.59 3.63 -4.55
C THR A 16 13.95 2.99 -4.83
N PRO A 17 14.09 2.17 -5.87
CA PRO A 17 15.41 1.66 -6.26
C PRO A 17 16.39 2.79 -6.58
N PRO A 18 17.69 2.65 -6.23
CA PRO A 18 18.71 3.63 -6.58
C PRO A 18 18.82 3.84 -8.09
N SER A 19 19.01 5.10 -8.50
CA SER A 19 19.39 5.47 -9.87
C SER A 19 20.82 4.99 -10.19
N LEU A 20 21.19 4.99 -11.47
CA LEU A 20 22.56 4.63 -11.89
C LEU A 20 23.63 5.54 -11.27
N ASP A 21 23.33 6.84 -11.08
CA ASP A 21 24.26 7.77 -10.44
C ASP A 21 24.40 7.51 -8.95
N GLU A 22 23.31 7.18 -8.26
CA GLU A 22 23.33 6.77 -6.85
C GLU A 22 24.10 5.45 -6.66
N LEU A 23 23.91 4.46 -7.57
CA LEU A 23 24.67 3.21 -7.53
C LEU A 23 26.17 3.45 -7.71
N ARG A 24 26.56 4.33 -8.63
CA ARG A 24 27.96 4.72 -8.85
C ARG A 24 28.55 5.43 -7.63
N ALA A 25 27.83 6.40 -7.09
CA ALA A 25 28.26 7.17 -5.92
C ALA A 25 28.33 6.30 -4.66
N GLY A 26 27.38 5.40 -4.45
CA GLY A 26 27.35 4.44 -3.34
C GLY A 26 28.53 3.47 -3.37
N LEU A 27 28.86 2.92 -4.56
CA LEU A 27 30.07 2.10 -4.72
C LEU A 27 31.33 2.87 -4.40
N ALA A 28 31.47 4.09 -4.91
CA ALA A 28 32.65 4.95 -4.65
C ALA A 28 32.80 5.25 -3.15
N ALA A 29 31.69 5.55 -2.45
CA ALA A 29 31.69 5.76 -1.01
C ALA A 29 32.12 4.49 -0.25
N ALA A 30 31.55 3.32 -0.59
CA ALA A 30 31.89 2.05 0.05
C ALA A 30 33.39 1.70 -0.13
N LEU A 31 33.92 1.82 -1.35
CA LEU A 31 35.34 1.56 -1.65
C LEU A 31 36.26 2.52 -0.89
N ARG A 32 35.97 3.83 -0.92
CA ARG A 32 36.76 4.83 -0.20
C ARG A 32 36.73 4.60 1.31
N GLY A 33 35.54 4.27 1.84
CA GLY A 33 35.40 3.92 3.25
C GLY A 33 36.24 2.72 3.65
N TYR A 34 36.24 1.68 2.83
CA TYR A 34 37.01 0.46 3.08
C TYR A 34 38.52 0.71 3.19
N THR A 35 39.08 1.60 2.35
CA THR A 35 40.51 1.93 2.37
C THR A 35 40.94 2.69 3.64
N VAL A 36 40.04 3.45 4.26
CA VAL A 36 40.32 4.26 5.45
C VAL A 36 39.78 3.65 6.75
N ALA A 37 39.12 2.51 6.67
CA ALA A 37 38.54 1.81 7.83
C ALA A 37 39.64 1.37 8.81
N ARG A 38 39.45 1.67 10.08
CA ARG A 38 40.44 1.42 11.15
C ARG A 38 40.17 0.16 11.94
N THR A 39 38.92 -0.22 12.06
CA THR A 39 38.49 -1.37 12.89
C THR A 39 37.97 -2.53 12.03
N PRO A 40 38.01 -3.79 12.53
CA PRO A 40 37.36 -4.91 11.86
C PRO A 40 35.86 -4.67 11.63
N ARG A 41 35.16 -4.08 12.61
CA ARG A 41 33.74 -3.72 12.52
C ARG A 41 33.48 -2.78 11.35
N GLU A 42 34.22 -1.69 11.22
CA GLU A 42 34.04 -0.76 10.09
C GLU A 42 34.25 -1.45 8.74
N ARG A 43 35.28 -2.30 8.63
CA ARG A 43 35.55 -3.06 7.39
C ARG A 43 34.41 -4.00 7.06
N ALA A 44 33.85 -4.70 8.04
CA ALA A 44 32.75 -5.64 7.85
C ALA A 44 31.51 -4.94 7.31
N TYR A 45 31.08 -3.84 7.88
CA TYR A 45 29.94 -3.05 7.40
C TYR A 45 30.14 -2.47 6.00
N LEU A 46 31.36 -1.98 5.73
CA LEU A 46 31.69 -1.42 4.40
C LEU A 46 31.77 -2.53 3.33
N ALA A 47 32.28 -3.70 3.69
CA ALA A 47 32.25 -4.87 2.79
C ALA A 47 30.82 -5.31 2.49
N ALA A 48 29.94 -5.33 3.50
CA ALA A 48 28.54 -5.70 3.32
C ALA A 48 27.82 -4.73 2.37
N VAL A 49 27.90 -3.42 2.61
CA VAL A 49 27.21 -2.46 1.71
C VAL A 49 27.85 -2.45 0.31
N ARG A 50 29.16 -2.70 0.18
CA ARG A 50 29.83 -2.87 -1.11
C ARG A 50 29.24 -4.05 -1.90
N ALA A 51 28.91 -5.17 -1.26
CA ALA A 51 28.33 -6.33 -1.93
C ALA A 51 27.01 -6.00 -2.66
N TYR A 52 26.23 -5.02 -2.18
CA TYR A 52 25.08 -4.51 -2.91
C TYR A 52 25.45 -3.72 -4.15
N TYR A 53 26.50 -2.89 -4.06
CA TYR A 53 26.88 -1.98 -5.14
C TYR A 53 27.77 -2.62 -6.20
N GLU A 54 28.50 -3.66 -5.83
CA GLU A 54 29.41 -4.33 -6.77
C GLU A 54 28.64 -4.94 -7.94
N ALA A 55 29.21 -4.85 -9.13
CA ALA A 55 28.61 -5.36 -10.35
C ALA A 55 27.20 -4.83 -10.70
N TYR A 56 26.86 -3.60 -10.24
CA TYR A 56 25.53 -3.01 -10.44
C TYR A 56 25.11 -2.85 -11.91
N THR A 57 26.07 -2.90 -12.85
CA THR A 57 25.81 -2.81 -14.29
C THR A 57 25.50 -4.16 -14.94
N THR A 58 25.82 -5.28 -14.29
CA THR A 58 25.74 -6.64 -14.85
C THR A 58 24.91 -7.62 -14.05
N VAL A 59 24.69 -7.33 -12.77
CA VAL A 59 23.92 -8.19 -11.86
C VAL A 59 22.61 -7.51 -11.47
N ASP A 60 21.52 -8.26 -11.56
CA ASP A 60 20.18 -7.74 -11.23
C ASP A 60 20.06 -7.28 -9.76
N PRO A 61 19.15 -6.33 -9.48
CA PRO A 61 19.00 -5.74 -8.15
C PRO A 61 18.70 -6.77 -7.04
N LYS A 62 17.89 -7.79 -7.33
CA LYS A 62 17.49 -8.80 -6.35
C LYS A 62 18.68 -9.68 -5.95
N THR A 63 19.48 -10.12 -6.91
CA THR A 63 20.71 -10.89 -6.65
C THR A 63 21.70 -10.08 -5.81
N ARG A 64 21.86 -8.78 -6.09
CA ARG A 64 22.72 -7.88 -5.29
C ARG A 64 22.18 -7.70 -3.87
N LEU A 65 20.86 -7.64 -3.71
CA LEU A 65 20.21 -7.56 -2.39
C LEU A 65 20.43 -8.85 -1.58
N VAL A 66 20.39 -10.03 -2.21
CA VAL A 66 20.75 -11.31 -1.58
C VAL A 66 22.20 -11.30 -1.09
N ALA A 67 23.13 -10.82 -1.92
CA ALA A 67 24.55 -10.71 -1.53
C ALA A 67 24.74 -9.76 -0.34
N TYR A 68 24.02 -8.63 -0.30
CA TYR A 68 24.03 -7.73 0.84
C TYR A 68 23.49 -8.38 2.11
N ALA A 69 22.37 -9.09 2.02
CA ALA A 69 21.76 -9.76 3.16
C ALA A 69 22.69 -10.85 3.75
N GLN A 70 23.31 -11.64 2.90
CA GLN A 70 24.30 -12.65 3.32
C GLN A 70 25.53 -12.00 3.99
N ALA A 71 26.00 -10.88 3.45
CA ALA A 71 27.11 -10.14 4.04
C ALA A 71 26.72 -9.52 5.39
N MET A 72 25.50 -9.03 5.56
CA MET A 72 25.00 -8.50 6.84
C MET A 72 24.77 -9.61 7.88
N GLU A 73 24.34 -10.81 7.48
CA GLU A 73 24.28 -11.99 8.36
C GLU A 73 25.67 -12.33 8.90
N GLU A 74 26.70 -12.25 8.06
CA GLU A 74 28.08 -12.48 8.50
C GLU A 74 28.56 -11.38 9.44
N VAL A 75 28.19 -10.10 9.23
CA VAL A 75 28.50 -9.00 10.17
C VAL A 75 27.86 -9.27 11.54
N GLU A 76 26.58 -9.68 11.59
CA GLU A 76 25.90 -10.03 12.83
C GLU A 76 26.63 -11.18 13.55
N ARG A 77 27.00 -12.22 12.82
CA ARG A 77 27.70 -13.39 13.37
C ARG A 77 29.07 -13.05 13.94
N GLN A 78 29.80 -12.14 13.29
CA GLN A 78 31.12 -11.68 13.75
C GLN A 78 31.04 -10.71 14.92
N HIS A 79 29.93 -10.01 15.09
CA HIS A 79 29.73 -8.98 16.10
C HIS A 79 28.43 -9.20 16.91
N PRO A 80 28.30 -10.31 17.65
CA PRO A 80 27.04 -10.74 18.28
C PRO A 80 26.50 -9.78 19.37
N GLY A 81 27.29 -8.82 19.80
CA GLY A 81 26.87 -7.78 20.76
C GLY A 81 26.49 -6.44 20.11
N ASP A 82 26.55 -6.36 18.78
CA ASP A 82 26.27 -5.14 18.04
C ASP A 82 24.80 -5.12 17.58
N SER A 83 23.94 -4.41 18.32
CA SER A 83 22.51 -4.28 17.97
C SER A 83 22.30 -3.75 16.56
N GLU A 84 23.16 -2.83 16.10
CA GLU A 84 23.06 -2.25 14.74
C GLU A 84 23.33 -3.30 13.66
N ALA A 85 24.24 -4.28 13.90
CA ALA A 85 24.47 -5.38 12.96
C ALA A 85 23.19 -6.20 12.76
N SER A 86 22.53 -6.58 13.85
CA SER A 86 21.26 -7.29 13.81
C SER A 86 20.14 -6.46 13.17
N ILE A 87 20.07 -5.15 13.45
CA ILE A 87 19.09 -4.24 12.87
C ILE A 87 19.25 -4.13 11.35
N PHE A 88 20.46 -3.93 10.85
CA PHE A 88 20.72 -3.81 9.41
C PHE A 88 20.61 -5.16 8.68
N TYR A 89 20.90 -6.28 9.36
CA TYR A 89 20.57 -7.60 8.82
C TYR A 89 19.06 -7.78 8.69
N ALA A 90 18.28 -7.45 9.71
CA ALA A 90 16.82 -7.50 9.63
C ALA A 90 16.26 -6.58 8.54
N LEU A 91 16.81 -5.36 8.37
CA LEU A 91 16.46 -4.46 7.28
C LEU A 91 16.68 -5.09 5.90
N SER A 92 17.79 -5.81 5.71
CA SER A 92 18.06 -6.52 4.46
C SER A 92 17.04 -7.65 4.19
N LEU A 93 16.59 -8.34 5.24
CA LEU A 93 15.53 -9.35 5.15
C LEU A 93 14.18 -8.73 4.77
N ILE A 94 13.82 -7.57 5.35
CA ILE A 94 12.60 -6.84 4.99
C ILE A 94 12.65 -6.45 3.50
N ALA A 95 13.78 -5.94 3.03
CA ALA A 95 13.95 -5.58 1.62
C ALA A 95 13.85 -6.81 0.70
N LEU A 96 14.38 -7.97 1.10
CA LEU A 96 14.19 -9.24 0.38
C LEU A 96 12.73 -9.67 0.35
N GLY A 97 11.99 -9.50 1.45
CA GLY A 97 10.55 -9.75 1.49
C GLY A 97 9.78 -8.88 0.48
N GLN A 98 10.11 -7.60 0.38
CA GLN A 98 9.51 -6.69 -0.61
C GLN A 98 9.91 -7.03 -2.05
N ALA A 99 11.14 -7.49 -2.27
CA ALA A 99 11.60 -7.97 -3.58
C ALA A 99 10.98 -9.33 -4.00
N ASN A 100 10.19 -9.96 -3.10
CA ASN A 100 9.44 -11.19 -3.35
C ASN A 100 7.94 -10.99 -3.02
N PRO A 101 7.23 -10.12 -3.75
CA PRO A 101 5.86 -9.74 -3.42
C PRO A 101 4.85 -10.90 -3.55
N THR A 102 5.23 -12.00 -4.18
CA THR A 102 4.42 -13.22 -4.32
C THR A 102 4.71 -14.28 -3.25
N ASP A 103 5.64 -14.03 -2.32
CA ASP A 103 5.85 -14.93 -1.18
C ASP A 103 4.74 -14.73 -0.13
N THR A 104 3.86 -15.73 -0.04
CA THR A 104 2.75 -15.77 0.94
C THR A 104 3.14 -16.44 2.26
N THR A 105 4.37 -16.95 2.38
CA THR A 105 4.88 -17.58 3.62
C THR A 105 5.45 -16.53 4.58
N PHE A 106 5.83 -15.37 4.06
CA PHE A 106 6.46 -14.26 4.81
C PHE A 106 7.74 -14.69 5.55
N THR A 107 8.51 -15.60 4.95
CA THR A 107 9.71 -16.18 5.59
C THR A 107 10.71 -15.10 6.01
N TYR A 108 10.97 -14.13 5.14
CA TYR A 108 11.90 -13.02 5.44
C TYR A 108 11.37 -12.11 6.55
N GLN A 109 10.08 -11.76 6.50
CA GLN A 109 9.44 -10.93 7.52
C GLN A 109 9.45 -11.63 8.89
N ARG A 110 9.10 -12.91 8.94
CA ARG A 110 9.14 -13.70 10.20
C ARG A 110 10.54 -13.78 10.79
N ARG A 111 11.56 -13.93 9.94
CA ARG A 111 12.96 -13.95 10.40
C ARG A 111 13.36 -12.55 10.91
N ALA A 112 13.03 -11.48 10.20
CA ALA A 112 13.29 -10.11 10.65
C ALA A 112 12.60 -9.80 11.98
N ASP A 113 11.33 -10.19 12.15
CA ASP A 113 10.58 -10.01 13.41
C ASP A 113 11.28 -10.71 14.58
N SER A 114 11.73 -11.96 14.38
CA SER A 114 12.43 -12.73 15.41
C SER A 114 13.75 -12.10 15.88
N ILE A 115 14.35 -11.24 15.06
CA ILE A 115 15.57 -10.49 15.39
C ILE A 115 15.21 -9.16 16.07
N LEU A 116 14.26 -8.41 15.49
CA LEU A 116 13.97 -7.04 15.91
C LEU A 116 13.16 -6.98 17.21
N GLU A 117 12.22 -7.87 17.42
CA GLU A 117 11.30 -7.81 18.56
C GLU A 117 12.03 -7.92 19.91
N PRO A 118 12.95 -8.90 20.15
CA PRO A 118 13.72 -8.97 21.38
C PRO A 118 14.64 -7.74 21.58
N LEU A 119 15.18 -7.17 20.50
CA LEU A 119 15.97 -5.96 20.56
C LEU A 119 15.12 -4.77 20.99
N PHE A 120 13.93 -4.60 20.41
CA PHE A 120 13.02 -3.51 20.76
C PHE A 120 12.56 -3.56 22.22
N ARG A 121 12.39 -4.73 22.79
CA ARG A 121 12.12 -4.88 24.23
C ARG A 121 13.26 -4.37 25.10
N ARG A 122 14.52 -4.54 24.66
CA ARG A 122 15.70 -4.06 25.39
C ARG A 122 15.96 -2.56 25.16
N GLU A 123 15.69 -2.09 23.96
CA GLU A 123 15.98 -0.73 23.50
C GLU A 123 14.71 -0.04 22.98
N PRO A 124 13.67 0.18 23.84
CA PRO A 124 12.33 0.58 23.42
C PRO A 124 12.23 2.02 22.89
N ARG A 125 13.33 2.78 22.92
CA ARG A 125 13.43 4.14 22.36
C ARG A 125 14.27 4.19 21.08
N HIS A 126 14.73 3.06 20.56
CA HIS A 126 15.50 3.02 19.34
C HIS A 126 14.58 3.21 18.12
N PRO A 127 14.72 4.31 17.34
CA PRO A 127 13.78 4.63 16.27
C PRO A 127 13.78 3.58 15.14
N GLY A 128 14.95 3.07 14.77
CA GLY A 128 15.08 2.05 13.72
C GLY A 128 14.36 0.74 14.08
N LEU A 129 14.41 0.30 15.34
CA LEU A 129 13.72 -0.91 15.78
C LEU A 129 12.21 -0.78 15.66
N ALA A 130 11.63 0.33 16.14
CA ALA A 130 10.20 0.58 16.02
C ALA A 130 9.77 0.68 14.54
N HIS A 131 10.53 1.40 13.73
CA HIS A 131 10.28 1.59 12.31
C HIS A 131 10.30 0.27 11.53
N TYR A 132 11.36 -0.50 11.70
CA TYR A 132 11.52 -1.76 10.94
C TYR A 132 10.57 -2.86 11.41
N LEU A 133 10.16 -2.88 12.68
CA LEU A 133 9.08 -3.76 13.14
C LEU A 133 7.75 -3.45 12.47
N ILE A 134 7.44 -2.17 12.23
CA ILE A 134 6.23 -1.79 11.49
C ILE A 134 6.31 -2.31 10.05
N HIS A 135 7.43 -2.08 9.35
CA HIS A 135 7.61 -2.60 7.99
C HIS A 135 7.57 -4.14 7.91
N THR A 136 8.19 -4.80 8.87
CA THR A 136 8.21 -6.27 8.99
C THR A 136 6.79 -6.83 9.09
N ASN A 137 5.94 -6.16 9.86
CA ASN A 137 4.60 -6.63 10.21
C ASN A 137 3.48 -6.01 9.35
N ASP A 138 3.80 -5.20 8.32
CA ASP A 138 2.79 -4.61 7.42
C ASP A 138 2.24 -5.65 6.41
N VAL A 139 1.88 -6.81 6.91
CA VAL A 139 1.16 -7.85 6.16
C VAL A 139 0.00 -8.37 7.01
N PRO A 140 -1.13 -8.80 6.41
CA PRO A 140 -2.36 -9.11 7.15
C PRO A 140 -2.17 -10.10 8.30
N GLN A 141 -1.33 -11.11 8.09
CA GLN A 141 -1.11 -12.20 9.05
C GLN A 141 -0.23 -11.81 10.23
N LEU A 142 0.70 -10.84 10.03
CA LEU A 142 1.67 -10.43 11.05
C LEU A 142 1.30 -9.09 11.71
N ALA A 143 0.36 -8.33 11.17
CA ALA A 143 0.00 -7.00 11.66
C ALA A 143 -0.28 -6.93 13.18
N PRO A 144 -0.92 -7.93 13.83
CA PRO A 144 -1.09 -7.91 15.28
C PRO A 144 0.22 -7.83 16.06
N LEU A 145 1.32 -8.41 15.54
CA LEU A 145 2.63 -8.39 16.18
C LEU A 145 3.25 -6.98 16.15
N GLY A 146 2.97 -6.21 15.10
CA GLY A 146 3.47 -4.84 14.93
C GLY A 146 2.80 -3.78 15.80
N LEU A 147 1.67 -4.10 16.47
CA LEU A 147 0.85 -3.10 17.17
C LEU A 147 1.59 -2.39 18.31
N TYR A 148 2.43 -3.12 19.05
CA TYR A 148 3.21 -2.55 20.15
C TYR A 148 4.21 -1.50 19.63
N ALA A 149 4.96 -1.81 18.57
CA ALA A 149 5.88 -0.88 17.93
C ALA A 149 5.14 0.33 17.33
N ALA A 150 4.01 0.10 16.65
CA ALA A 150 3.19 1.16 16.07
C ALA A 150 2.72 2.17 17.11
N ARG A 151 2.26 1.73 18.28
CA ARG A 151 1.77 2.63 19.34
C ARG A 151 2.88 3.48 19.98
N ARG A 152 4.15 3.13 19.82
CA ARG A 152 5.28 3.81 20.46
C ARG A 152 6.10 4.67 19.51
N TYR A 153 6.10 4.36 18.21
CA TYR A 153 7.04 4.97 17.27
C TYR A 153 6.85 6.49 17.15
N ALA A 154 5.63 6.98 17.11
CA ALA A 154 5.33 8.40 17.05
C ALA A 154 5.87 9.21 18.25
N GLU A 155 6.00 8.57 19.43
CA GLU A 155 6.55 9.20 20.64
C GLU A 155 8.09 9.27 20.61
N ILE A 156 8.74 8.38 19.84
CA ILE A 156 10.21 8.33 19.75
C ILE A 156 10.74 9.47 18.86
N ALA A 157 10.02 9.82 17.80
CA ALA A 157 10.42 10.86 16.85
C ALA A 157 9.22 11.75 16.47
N PRO A 158 8.71 12.59 17.41
CA PRO A 158 7.44 13.30 17.27
C PRO A 158 7.43 14.36 16.16
N ASP A 159 8.60 14.93 15.81
CA ASP A 159 8.71 16.00 14.82
C ASP A 159 8.96 15.46 13.39
N VAL A 160 9.07 14.13 13.22
CA VAL A 160 9.36 13.50 11.95
C VAL A 160 8.05 13.04 11.29
N PRO A 161 7.64 13.62 10.13
CA PRO A 161 6.39 13.25 9.46
C PRO A 161 6.27 11.74 9.22
N HIS A 162 7.34 11.10 8.76
CA HIS A 162 7.37 9.67 8.51
C HIS A 162 7.15 8.84 9.78
N ALA A 163 7.73 9.24 10.93
CA ALA A 163 7.52 8.56 12.21
C ALA A 163 6.08 8.71 12.71
N GLN A 164 5.44 9.84 12.41
CA GLN A 164 4.03 10.06 12.72
C GLN A 164 3.11 9.23 11.81
N HIS A 165 3.50 9.01 10.54
CA HIS A 165 2.76 8.23 9.55
C HIS A 165 2.85 6.72 9.78
N MET A 166 4.03 6.19 10.04
CA MET A 166 4.33 4.75 10.03
C MET A 166 3.38 3.88 10.88
N PRO A 167 2.93 4.30 12.09
CA PRO A 167 1.95 3.55 12.85
C PRO A 167 0.68 3.21 12.07
N SER A 168 0.28 4.08 11.14
CA SER A 168 -0.94 3.90 10.34
C SER A 168 -0.91 2.69 9.40
N HIS A 169 0.28 2.18 9.05
CA HIS A 169 0.41 0.93 8.30
C HIS A 169 -0.24 -0.22 9.06
N ILE A 170 0.12 -0.38 10.33
CA ILE A 170 -0.44 -1.42 11.21
C ILE A 170 -1.90 -1.13 11.55
N PHE A 171 -2.24 0.13 11.88
CA PHE A 171 -3.61 0.51 12.20
C PHE A 171 -4.57 0.22 11.04
N THR A 172 -4.16 0.51 9.81
CA THR A 172 -4.94 0.20 8.60
C THR A 172 -5.14 -1.31 8.42
N ARG A 173 -4.08 -2.12 8.59
CA ARG A 173 -4.19 -3.59 8.53
C ARG A 173 -5.15 -4.16 9.57
N LEU A 174 -5.23 -3.53 10.72
CA LEU A 174 -6.07 -3.98 11.85
C LEU A 174 -7.49 -3.37 11.83
N GLY A 175 -7.78 -2.43 10.93
CA GLY A 175 -9.04 -1.71 10.90
C GLY A 175 -9.20 -0.69 12.04
N LEU A 176 -8.10 -0.23 12.63
CA LEU A 176 -8.07 0.80 13.68
C LEU A 176 -8.10 2.19 13.03
N TRP A 177 -9.25 2.53 12.45
CA TRP A 177 -9.40 3.69 11.56
C TRP A 177 -9.17 5.03 12.27
N ASP A 178 -9.65 5.20 13.50
CA ASP A 178 -9.40 6.42 14.27
C ASP A 178 -7.91 6.64 14.57
N ASP A 179 -7.19 5.56 14.92
CA ASP A 179 -5.75 5.59 15.14
C ASP A 179 -5.00 5.93 13.83
N ALA A 180 -5.43 5.36 12.69
CA ALA A 180 -4.86 5.65 11.38
C ALA A 180 -5.08 7.11 10.97
N ILE A 181 -6.27 7.65 11.17
CA ILE A 181 -6.60 9.06 10.91
C ILE A 181 -5.74 9.98 11.78
N ALA A 182 -5.71 9.75 13.09
CA ALA A 182 -4.95 10.58 14.02
C ALA A 182 -3.44 10.57 13.72
N SER A 183 -2.89 9.42 13.37
CA SER A 183 -1.49 9.24 12.95
C SER A 183 -1.17 10.11 11.72
N ASN A 184 -1.99 10.01 10.69
CA ASN A 184 -1.76 10.73 9.44
C ASN A 184 -2.06 12.23 9.53
N HIS A 185 -2.96 12.65 10.40
CA HIS A 185 -3.14 14.08 10.70
C HIS A 185 -1.86 14.70 11.26
N ARG A 186 -1.22 14.04 12.24
CA ARG A 186 0.05 14.53 12.80
C ARG A 186 1.16 14.53 11.73
N SER A 187 1.23 13.48 10.92
CA SER A 187 2.19 13.41 9.81
C SER A 187 2.00 14.54 8.80
N ALA A 188 0.77 14.76 8.35
CA ALA A 188 0.45 15.81 7.40
C ALA A 188 0.74 17.22 7.97
N ALA A 189 0.49 17.44 9.27
CA ALA A 189 0.81 18.70 9.94
C ALA A 189 2.32 18.95 10.02
N ALA A 190 3.10 17.95 10.42
CA ALA A 190 4.56 18.04 10.46
C ALA A 190 5.18 18.24 9.06
N ALA A 191 4.62 17.56 8.04
CA ALA A 191 5.05 17.75 6.66
C ALA A 191 4.74 19.17 6.15
N ARG A 192 3.56 19.71 6.47
CA ARG A 192 3.20 21.09 6.13
C ARG A 192 4.14 22.10 6.79
N GLN A 193 4.45 21.91 8.07
CA GLN A 193 5.43 22.76 8.77
C GLN A 193 6.79 22.77 8.03
N PHE A 194 7.30 21.61 7.62
CA PHE A 194 8.52 21.54 6.84
C PHE A 194 8.42 22.30 5.49
N GLU A 195 7.29 22.17 4.79
CA GLU A 195 7.05 22.91 3.54
C GLU A 195 7.10 24.42 3.77
N GLU A 196 6.48 24.91 4.83
CA GLU A 196 6.46 26.33 5.22
C GLU A 196 7.87 26.84 5.60
N GLU A 197 8.60 26.11 6.45
CA GLU A 197 9.97 26.44 6.87
C GLU A 197 10.96 26.46 5.71
N ARG A 198 10.76 25.60 4.71
CA ARG A 198 11.60 25.51 3.51
C ARG A 198 11.09 26.36 2.34
N HIS A 199 9.99 27.07 2.53
CA HIS A 199 9.34 27.88 1.48
C HIS A 199 9.06 27.06 0.21
N LEU A 200 8.62 25.80 0.37
CA LEU A 200 8.29 24.93 -0.75
C LEU A 200 6.93 25.34 -1.33
N ASN A 201 6.93 25.72 -2.61
CA ASN A 201 5.68 25.96 -3.37
C ASN A 201 5.18 24.66 -4.02
N ALA A 202 5.28 23.55 -3.32
CA ALA A 202 4.99 22.20 -3.82
C ALA A 202 4.53 21.30 -2.67
N LEU A 203 3.72 20.30 -2.98
CA LEU A 203 3.33 19.26 -2.05
C LEU A 203 4.53 18.35 -1.76
N TRP A 204 4.99 18.29 -0.52
CA TRP A 204 5.96 17.28 -0.13
C TRP A 204 5.29 15.90 -0.11
N ASP A 205 5.97 14.89 -0.64
CA ASP A 205 5.42 13.54 -0.80
C ASP A 205 5.01 12.88 0.52
N GLN A 206 5.63 13.24 1.65
CA GLN A 206 5.22 12.79 2.98
C GLN A 206 3.79 13.26 3.33
N ARG A 207 3.40 14.48 2.92
CA ARG A 207 2.04 14.97 3.12
C ARG A 207 1.05 14.29 2.19
N GLY A 208 1.39 14.14 0.91
CA GLY A 208 0.56 13.44 -0.07
C GLY A 208 0.29 11.99 0.35
N HIS A 209 1.31 11.31 0.85
CA HIS A 209 1.21 9.95 1.36
C HIS A 209 0.28 9.84 2.58
N ALA A 210 0.43 10.74 3.55
CA ALA A 210 -0.46 10.79 4.70
C ALA A 210 -1.93 11.05 4.28
N TRP A 211 -2.15 11.90 3.29
CA TRP A 211 -3.49 12.20 2.76
C TRP A 211 -4.18 10.97 2.15
N ASP A 212 -3.48 10.11 1.38
CA ASP A 212 -4.07 8.90 0.83
C ASP A 212 -4.56 7.95 1.93
N TYR A 213 -3.74 7.78 2.99
CA TYR A 213 -4.14 6.99 4.16
C TYR A 213 -5.32 7.60 4.93
N MET A 214 -5.35 8.94 5.08
CA MET A 214 -6.49 9.63 5.71
C MET A 214 -7.78 9.42 4.92
N VAL A 215 -7.75 9.64 3.59
CA VAL A 215 -8.92 9.45 2.74
C VAL A 215 -9.41 8.02 2.80
N TYR A 216 -8.49 7.04 2.73
CA TYR A 216 -8.86 5.64 2.86
C TYR A 216 -9.57 5.37 4.19
N ALA A 217 -9.00 5.80 5.31
CA ALA A 217 -9.58 5.55 6.65
C ALA A 217 -10.92 6.28 6.87
N TYR A 218 -11.05 7.54 6.44
CA TYR A 218 -12.32 8.27 6.48
C TYR A 218 -13.42 7.54 5.72
N LEU A 219 -13.11 7.05 4.52
CA LEU A 219 -14.09 6.33 3.70
C LEU A 219 -14.53 5.00 4.33
N GLN A 220 -13.63 4.33 5.07
CA GLN A 220 -14.01 3.12 5.82
C GLN A 220 -14.95 3.42 7.00
N GLN A 221 -14.96 4.63 7.51
CA GLN A 221 -15.89 5.07 8.56
C GLN A 221 -17.13 5.81 8.01
N GLY A 222 -17.26 5.99 6.68
CA GLY A 222 -18.34 6.76 6.09
C GLY A 222 -18.27 8.27 6.40
N ARG A 223 -17.09 8.80 6.73
CA ARG A 223 -16.78 10.22 6.99
C ARG A 223 -16.45 10.90 5.66
N ASP A 224 -17.43 10.89 4.76
CA ASP A 224 -17.25 11.28 3.35
C ASP A 224 -16.95 12.77 3.21
N GLY A 225 -17.50 13.63 4.07
CA GLY A 225 -17.23 15.07 4.10
C GLY A 225 -15.79 15.40 4.50
N GLU A 226 -15.20 14.62 5.41
CA GLU A 226 -13.79 14.82 5.80
C GLU A 226 -12.85 14.30 4.70
N ALA A 227 -13.18 13.16 4.09
CA ALA A 227 -12.46 12.68 2.91
C ALA A 227 -12.51 13.71 1.77
N LYS A 228 -13.68 14.35 1.54
CA LYS A 228 -13.86 15.36 0.50
C LYS A 228 -12.94 16.57 0.68
N ARG A 229 -12.74 17.04 1.91
CA ARG A 229 -11.81 18.14 2.18
C ARG A 229 -10.39 17.84 1.68
N VAL A 230 -9.90 16.63 1.97
CA VAL A 230 -8.57 16.19 1.49
C VAL A 230 -8.55 16.06 -0.04
N VAL A 231 -9.62 15.53 -0.65
CA VAL A 231 -9.76 15.48 -2.12
C VAL A 231 -9.68 16.88 -2.73
N ASP A 232 -10.33 17.86 -2.12
CA ASP A 232 -10.33 19.26 -2.63
C ASP A 232 -8.95 19.90 -2.47
N GLU A 233 -8.24 19.65 -1.37
CA GLU A 233 -6.85 20.08 -1.22
C GLU A 233 -5.94 19.44 -2.27
N ALA A 234 -6.05 18.13 -2.48
CA ALA A 234 -5.27 17.39 -3.48
C ALA A 234 -5.56 17.85 -4.93
N ALA A 235 -6.79 18.27 -5.21
CA ALA A 235 -7.17 18.78 -6.53
C ALA A 235 -6.43 20.08 -6.90
N ASN A 236 -6.07 20.91 -5.93
CA ASN A 236 -5.37 22.17 -6.12
C ASN A 236 -3.85 22.04 -6.21
N VAL A 237 -3.30 20.83 -6.05
CA VAL A 237 -1.85 20.59 -6.14
C VAL A 237 -1.38 20.70 -7.59
N THR A 238 -0.45 21.61 -7.84
CA THR A 238 0.15 21.86 -9.16
C THR A 238 1.58 21.37 -9.28
N ALA A 239 2.29 21.20 -8.17
CA ALA A 239 3.68 20.73 -8.13
C ALA A 239 3.90 19.78 -6.94
N GLY A 240 4.79 18.80 -7.12
CA GLY A 240 5.23 17.86 -6.07
C GLY A 240 6.71 18.01 -5.74
N TYR A 241 7.07 17.72 -4.52
CA TYR A 241 8.46 17.66 -4.04
C TYR A 241 8.71 16.30 -3.36
N PRO A 242 9.80 15.58 -3.70
CA PRO A 242 10.68 15.87 -4.86
C PRO A 242 9.93 15.76 -6.20
N ALA A 243 10.47 16.42 -7.24
CA ALA A 243 9.91 16.29 -8.58
C ALA A 243 9.98 14.82 -9.04
N GLY A 244 8.97 14.35 -9.78
CA GLY A 244 8.92 12.95 -10.25
C GLY A 244 8.65 11.92 -9.15
N SER A 245 8.26 12.32 -7.93
CA SER A 245 7.96 11.38 -6.84
C SER A 245 6.84 10.42 -7.20
N LEU A 246 7.14 9.10 -7.16
CA LEU A 246 6.15 8.02 -7.21
C LEU A 246 5.04 8.23 -6.16
N VAL A 247 5.42 8.64 -4.97
CA VAL A 247 4.51 8.77 -3.83
C VAL A 247 3.46 9.84 -4.09
N ASN A 248 3.88 11.01 -4.61
CA ASN A 248 2.95 12.06 -5.00
C ASN A 248 2.10 11.66 -6.20
N ALA A 249 2.70 11.03 -7.22
CA ALA A 249 1.97 10.58 -8.41
C ALA A 249 0.88 9.58 -8.00
N TYR A 250 1.21 8.62 -7.12
CA TYR A 250 0.27 7.64 -6.60
C TYR A 250 -0.85 8.31 -5.79
N ALA A 251 -0.50 9.11 -4.79
CA ALA A 251 -1.47 9.72 -3.88
C ALA A 251 -2.47 10.61 -4.64
N LEU A 252 -2.00 11.48 -5.54
CA LEU A 252 -2.82 12.39 -6.31
C LEU A 252 -3.76 11.68 -7.31
N ALA A 253 -3.43 10.46 -7.74
CA ALA A 253 -4.31 9.62 -8.53
C ALA A 253 -5.28 8.81 -7.65
N ALA A 254 -4.80 8.23 -6.55
CA ALA A 254 -5.57 7.36 -5.68
C ALA A 254 -6.64 8.10 -4.88
N ILE A 255 -6.35 9.28 -4.34
CA ILE A 255 -7.25 10.07 -3.50
C ILE A 255 -8.62 10.30 -4.18
N PRO A 256 -8.73 10.91 -5.37
CA PRO A 256 -10.01 11.11 -6.03
C PRO A 256 -10.65 9.78 -6.50
N ALA A 257 -9.85 8.80 -6.91
CA ALA A 257 -10.35 7.49 -7.33
C ALA A 257 -11.01 6.74 -6.16
N ARG A 258 -10.35 6.68 -4.99
CA ARG A 258 -10.93 6.09 -3.77
C ARG A 258 -12.22 6.79 -3.38
N TYR A 259 -12.22 8.13 -3.37
CA TYR A 259 -13.37 8.92 -2.98
C TYR A 259 -14.61 8.61 -3.82
N ALA A 260 -14.46 8.48 -5.12
CA ALA A 260 -15.56 8.15 -6.01
C ALA A 260 -15.98 6.67 -5.89
N LEU A 261 -15.02 5.75 -5.93
CA LEU A 261 -15.28 4.31 -5.98
C LEU A 261 -15.83 3.74 -4.67
N GLU A 262 -15.28 4.15 -3.52
CA GLU A 262 -15.74 3.67 -2.20
C GLU A 262 -17.18 4.10 -1.90
N ARG A 263 -17.59 5.25 -2.41
CA ARG A 263 -18.97 5.77 -2.29
C ARG A 263 -19.93 5.17 -3.31
N GLY A 264 -19.45 4.37 -4.26
CA GLY A 264 -20.26 3.88 -5.38
C GLY A 264 -20.74 5.01 -6.32
N ALA A 265 -20.04 6.16 -6.32
CA ALA A 265 -20.36 7.31 -7.16
C ALA A 265 -19.87 7.10 -8.61
N TRP A 266 -20.41 6.11 -9.28
CA TRP A 266 -19.91 5.61 -10.57
C TRP A 266 -19.83 6.68 -11.64
N GLY A 267 -20.83 7.56 -11.72
CA GLY A 267 -20.82 8.68 -12.66
C GLY A 267 -19.74 9.73 -12.34
N GLU A 268 -19.36 9.92 -11.06
CA GLU A 268 -18.20 10.75 -10.67
C GLU A 268 -16.90 10.07 -11.10
N ALA A 269 -16.76 8.77 -10.81
CA ALA A 269 -15.59 7.98 -11.18
C ALA A 269 -15.32 8.01 -12.69
N ALA A 270 -16.37 7.88 -13.54
CA ALA A 270 -16.26 7.93 -14.98
C ALA A 270 -15.72 9.28 -15.52
N ARG A 271 -15.90 10.37 -14.76
CA ARG A 271 -15.50 11.74 -15.15
C ARG A 271 -14.20 12.23 -14.51
N LEU A 272 -13.49 11.41 -13.77
CA LEU A 272 -12.22 11.80 -13.15
C LEU A 272 -11.23 12.29 -14.20
N ALA A 273 -10.56 13.40 -13.90
CA ALA A 273 -9.50 13.93 -14.75
C ALA A 273 -8.24 13.06 -14.65
N VAL A 274 -7.74 12.60 -15.78
CA VAL A 274 -6.47 11.85 -15.83
C VAL A 274 -5.32 12.84 -15.65
N ARG A 275 -4.47 12.57 -14.65
CA ARG A 275 -3.21 13.30 -14.45
C ARG A 275 -2.09 12.48 -15.08
N PRO A 276 -1.39 13.00 -16.11
CA PRO A 276 -0.24 12.29 -16.68
C PRO A 276 0.88 12.13 -15.64
N ALA A 277 1.44 10.93 -15.59
CA ALA A 277 2.60 10.60 -14.75
C ALA A 277 3.63 9.83 -15.60
N PRO A 278 4.40 10.50 -16.47
CA PRO A 278 5.23 9.84 -17.47
C PRO A 278 6.29 8.90 -16.87
N GLU A 279 6.81 9.23 -15.69
CA GLU A 279 7.78 8.40 -14.97
C GLU A 279 7.13 7.22 -14.23
N TRP A 280 5.84 7.33 -13.91
CA TRP A 280 5.09 6.35 -13.11
C TRP A 280 3.69 6.15 -13.70
N ARG A 281 3.63 5.60 -14.91
CA ARG A 281 2.36 5.40 -15.65
C ARG A 281 1.35 4.52 -14.90
N ALA A 282 1.80 3.65 -14.01
CA ALA A 282 0.93 2.90 -13.13
C ALA A 282 0.06 3.80 -12.22
N SER A 283 0.51 5.02 -11.89
CA SER A 283 -0.32 6.01 -11.18
C SER A 283 -1.44 6.56 -12.07
N GLU A 284 -1.17 6.80 -13.37
CA GLU A 284 -2.21 7.15 -14.33
C GLU A 284 -3.25 6.03 -14.46
N ALA A 285 -2.81 4.78 -14.45
CA ALA A 285 -3.68 3.60 -14.54
C ALA A 285 -4.74 3.56 -13.42
N ILE A 286 -4.44 4.08 -12.22
CA ILE A 286 -5.43 4.19 -11.13
C ILE A 286 -6.65 5.01 -11.55
N THR A 287 -6.44 6.16 -12.15
CA THR A 287 -7.53 7.02 -12.61
C THR A 287 -8.29 6.36 -13.78
N ARG A 288 -7.58 5.74 -14.72
CA ARG A 288 -8.20 5.02 -15.85
C ARG A 288 -9.01 3.82 -15.37
N PHE A 289 -8.53 3.09 -14.37
CA PHE A 289 -9.29 2.02 -13.74
C PHE A 289 -10.59 2.55 -13.10
N ALA A 290 -10.52 3.62 -12.34
CA ALA A 290 -11.70 4.24 -11.74
C ALA A 290 -12.72 4.67 -12.81
N ARG A 291 -12.25 5.26 -13.91
CA ARG A 291 -13.08 5.64 -15.05
C ARG A 291 -13.70 4.44 -15.74
N ALA A 292 -12.93 3.36 -15.95
CA ALA A 292 -13.42 2.14 -16.58
C ALA A 292 -14.55 1.49 -15.76
N ILE A 293 -14.34 1.33 -14.44
CA ILE A 293 -15.36 0.77 -13.53
C ILE A 293 -16.59 1.70 -13.46
N GLY A 294 -16.34 3.01 -13.31
CA GLY A 294 -17.42 4.01 -13.25
C GLY A 294 -18.28 4.01 -14.51
N ALA A 295 -17.67 4.01 -15.70
CA ALA A 295 -18.33 3.99 -16.99
C ALA A 295 -19.13 2.68 -17.20
N ALA A 296 -18.51 1.53 -16.94
CA ALA A 296 -19.19 0.24 -17.08
C ALA A 296 -20.44 0.14 -16.18
N ARG A 297 -20.34 0.61 -14.94
CA ARG A 297 -21.45 0.60 -13.97
C ARG A 297 -22.49 1.72 -14.20
N SER A 298 -22.16 2.74 -15.00
CA SER A 298 -23.09 3.80 -15.43
C SER A 298 -23.69 3.53 -16.81
N GLY A 299 -23.33 2.43 -17.48
CA GLY A 299 -23.85 2.04 -18.79
C GLY A 299 -23.09 2.63 -19.99
N ASP A 300 -22.03 3.39 -19.79
CA ASP A 300 -21.15 3.89 -20.87
C ASP A 300 -20.08 2.84 -21.23
N THR A 301 -20.51 1.84 -22.02
CA THR A 301 -19.60 0.76 -22.46
C THR A 301 -18.51 1.23 -23.43
N THR A 302 -18.72 2.34 -24.12
CA THR A 302 -17.75 2.92 -25.06
C THR A 302 -16.56 3.50 -24.28
N LEU A 303 -16.84 4.31 -23.28
CA LEU A 303 -15.78 4.86 -22.41
C LEU A 303 -15.11 3.74 -21.62
N ALA A 304 -15.88 2.79 -21.05
CA ALA A 304 -15.34 1.66 -20.31
C ALA A 304 -14.32 0.86 -21.15
N ARG A 305 -14.64 0.58 -22.41
CA ARG A 305 -13.75 -0.12 -23.34
C ARG A 305 -12.50 0.70 -23.65
N SER A 306 -12.64 2.00 -23.91
CA SER A 306 -11.51 2.89 -24.18
C SER A 306 -10.51 2.91 -23.02
N GLU A 307 -11.01 3.04 -21.78
CA GLU A 307 -10.15 3.05 -20.59
C GLU A 307 -9.52 1.66 -20.31
N ALA A 308 -10.25 0.57 -20.57
CA ALA A 308 -9.69 -0.79 -20.45
C ALA A 308 -8.57 -1.09 -21.46
N LEU A 309 -8.66 -0.53 -22.67
CA LEU A 309 -7.58 -0.61 -23.67
C LEU A 309 -6.37 0.23 -23.24
N ALA A 310 -6.59 1.44 -22.73
CA ALA A 310 -5.51 2.28 -22.21
C ALA A 310 -4.77 1.60 -21.03
N LEU A 311 -5.49 0.86 -20.17
CA LEU A 311 -4.86 0.04 -19.12
C LEU A 311 -3.98 -1.07 -19.72
N ALA A 312 -4.38 -1.68 -20.84
CA ALA A 312 -3.57 -2.70 -21.52
C ALA A 312 -2.27 -2.12 -22.09
N GLU A 313 -2.31 -0.91 -22.64
CA GLU A 313 -1.13 -0.20 -23.12
C GLU A 313 -0.15 0.13 -21.99
N ILE A 314 -0.68 0.61 -20.83
CA ILE A 314 0.15 0.90 -19.65
C ILE A 314 0.76 -0.39 -19.08
N ASP A 315 -0.01 -1.49 -18.93
CA ASP A 315 0.51 -2.79 -18.49
C ASP A 315 1.71 -3.24 -19.35
N SER A 316 1.56 -3.14 -20.68
CA SER A 316 2.61 -3.52 -21.63
C SER A 316 3.85 -2.61 -21.51
N ALA A 317 3.64 -1.31 -21.35
CA ALA A 317 4.73 -0.34 -21.21
C ALA A 317 5.52 -0.53 -19.91
N GLU A 318 4.84 -0.70 -18.78
CA GLU A 318 5.47 -0.97 -17.47
C GLU A 318 6.22 -2.32 -17.50
N ALA A 319 5.65 -3.35 -18.12
CA ALA A 319 6.31 -4.65 -18.28
C ALA A 319 7.60 -4.55 -19.12
N ALA A 320 7.61 -3.72 -20.15
CA ALA A 320 8.77 -3.52 -21.01
C ALA A 320 9.94 -2.82 -20.32
N VAL A 321 9.66 -1.94 -19.35
CA VAL A 321 10.70 -1.30 -18.53
C VAL A 321 11.38 -2.32 -17.61
N GLY A 322 10.63 -3.24 -17.03
CA GLY A 322 11.14 -4.27 -16.13
C GLY A 322 11.60 -3.72 -14.76
N GLY A 323 12.43 -4.47 -14.05
CA GLY A 323 12.94 -4.04 -12.74
C GLY A 323 11.80 -3.72 -11.74
N ALA A 324 11.85 -2.55 -11.11
CA ALA A 324 10.80 -2.09 -10.17
C ALA A 324 9.44 -1.90 -10.83
N HIS A 325 9.39 -1.62 -12.13
CA HIS A 325 8.16 -1.46 -12.89
C HIS A 325 7.40 -2.77 -13.10
N ALA A 326 8.05 -3.93 -12.97
CA ALA A 326 7.40 -5.25 -13.09
C ALA A 326 6.31 -5.45 -12.02
N TYR A 327 6.53 -4.96 -10.79
CA TYR A 327 5.49 -4.95 -9.75
C TYR A 327 4.28 -4.12 -10.19
N TRP A 328 4.53 -2.92 -10.71
CA TRP A 328 3.47 -2.00 -11.12
C TRP A 328 2.72 -2.51 -12.35
N SER A 329 3.39 -3.14 -13.31
CA SER A 329 2.72 -3.87 -14.41
C SER A 329 1.72 -4.90 -13.86
N GLY A 330 2.10 -5.69 -12.83
CA GLY A 330 1.19 -6.61 -12.15
C GLY A 330 -0.05 -5.92 -11.56
N GLN A 331 0.13 -4.77 -10.91
CA GLN A 331 -0.98 -3.98 -10.36
C GLN A 331 -1.92 -3.44 -11.46
N VAL A 332 -1.36 -2.92 -12.56
CA VAL A 332 -2.14 -2.46 -13.71
C VAL A 332 -2.89 -3.64 -14.37
N ARG A 333 -2.30 -4.82 -14.41
CA ARG A 333 -2.94 -6.04 -14.92
C ARG A 333 -4.16 -6.45 -14.10
N ILE A 334 -4.08 -6.36 -12.76
CA ILE A 334 -5.22 -6.59 -11.87
C ILE A 334 -6.35 -5.60 -12.20
N GLN A 335 -6.03 -4.32 -12.32
CA GLN A 335 -7.00 -3.27 -12.64
C GLN A 335 -7.62 -3.49 -14.03
N ARG A 336 -6.82 -3.86 -15.02
CA ARG A 336 -7.28 -4.17 -16.37
C ARG A 336 -8.24 -5.35 -16.39
N LEU A 337 -7.90 -6.46 -15.73
CA LEU A 337 -8.77 -7.64 -15.64
C LEU A 337 -10.12 -7.29 -14.98
N ALA A 338 -10.08 -6.53 -13.88
CA ALA A 338 -11.29 -6.07 -13.22
C ALA A 338 -12.15 -5.14 -14.12
N ALA A 339 -11.52 -4.23 -14.87
CA ALA A 339 -12.19 -3.36 -15.84
C ALA A 339 -12.89 -4.19 -16.96
N TRP A 340 -12.19 -5.17 -17.52
CA TRP A 340 -12.77 -6.08 -18.52
C TRP A 340 -13.92 -6.92 -17.95
N ALA A 341 -13.82 -7.36 -16.68
CA ALA A 341 -14.90 -8.08 -16.02
C ALA A 341 -16.21 -7.26 -15.96
N TRP A 342 -16.12 -6.00 -15.55
CA TRP A 342 -17.28 -5.11 -15.46
C TRP A 342 -17.80 -4.69 -16.84
N LEU A 343 -16.94 -4.55 -17.83
CA LEU A 343 -17.34 -4.34 -19.23
C LEU A 343 -18.09 -5.54 -19.79
N ALA A 344 -17.59 -6.78 -19.56
CA ALA A 344 -18.28 -8.00 -19.96
C ALA A 344 -19.67 -8.14 -19.29
N ARG A 345 -19.74 -7.79 -17.98
CA ARG A 345 -21.02 -7.71 -17.27
C ARG A 345 -21.99 -6.74 -17.92
N ALA A 346 -21.52 -5.53 -18.27
CA ALA A 346 -22.35 -4.52 -18.95
C ALA A 346 -22.80 -4.96 -20.35
N ALA A 347 -22.01 -5.80 -21.03
CA ALA A 347 -22.37 -6.41 -22.31
C ALA A 347 -23.27 -7.66 -22.20
N GLY A 348 -23.63 -8.09 -20.97
CA GLY A 348 -24.46 -9.26 -20.74
C GLY A 348 -23.74 -10.60 -20.69
N ASP A 349 -22.41 -10.63 -20.85
CA ASP A 349 -21.59 -11.85 -20.74
C ASP A 349 -21.17 -12.10 -19.29
N GLY A 350 -22.08 -12.67 -18.50
CA GLY A 350 -21.82 -12.99 -17.10
C GLY A 350 -20.73 -14.06 -16.90
N ALA A 351 -20.54 -14.96 -17.88
CA ALA A 351 -19.53 -16.03 -17.78
C ALA A 351 -18.12 -15.45 -17.92
N ASP A 352 -17.90 -14.61 -18.94
CA ASP A 352 -16.61 -13.91 -19.11
C ASP A 352 -16.35 -12.95 -17.95
N ALA A 353 -17.37 -12.21 -17.52
CA ALA A 353 -17.27 -11.30 -16.38
C ALA A 353 -16.70 -11.99 -15.13
N VAL A 354 -17.25 -13.15 -14.75
CA VAL A 354 -16.79 -13.91 -13.58
C VAL A 354 -15.38 -14.46 -13.81
N ARG A 355 -15.06 -14.94 -15.01
CA ARG A 355 -13.71 -15.45 -15.33
C ARG A 355 -12.66 -14.38 -15.15
N GLN A 356 -12.85 -13.17 -15.71
CA GLN A 356 -11.94 -12.03 -15.59
C GLN A 356 -11.82 -11.54 -14.15
N ALA A 357 -12.95 -11.40 -13.43
CA ALA A 357 -12.95 -10.96 -12.04
C ALA A 357 -12.22 -11.93 -11.12
N ARG A 358 -12.36 -13.26 -11.32
CA ARG A 358 -11.59 -14.27 -10.56
C ARG A 358 -10.10 -14.15 -10.86
N ALA A 359 -9.72 -14.03 -12.13
CA ALA A 359 -8.32 -13.86 -12.51
C ALA A 359 -7.68 -12.60 -11.88
N ALA A 360 -8.42 -11.48 -11.83
CA ALA A 360 -7.98 -10.27 -11.15
C ALA A 360 -7.79 -10.52 -9.65
N ALA A 361 -8.78 -11.13 -8.99
CA ALA A 361 -8.79 -11.38 -7.57
C ALA A 361 -7.70 -12.38 -7.13
N ASP A 362 -7.49 -13.45 -7.89
CA ASP A 362 -6.44 -14.46 -7.61
C ASP A 362 -5.03 -13.87 -7.77
N LEU A 363 -4.83 -12.98 -8.76
CA LEU A 363 -3.57 -12.28 -8.94
C LEU A 363 -3.30 -11.28 -7.81
N GLU A 364 -4.32 -10.54 -7.37
CA GLU A 364 -4.20 -9.58 -6.24
C GLU A 364 -3.90 -10.31 -4.93
N ASP A 365 -4.61 -11.40 -4.62
CA ASP A 365 -4.41 -12.20 -3.41
C ASP A 365 -3.00 -12.83 -3.35
N GLY A 366 -2.43 -13.16 -4.51
CA GLY A 366 -1.08 -13.69 -4.64
C GLY A 366 0.03 -12.62 -4.60
N THR A 367 -0.31 -11.34 -4.37
CA THR A 367 0.66 -10.24 -4.44
C THR A 367 0.58 -9.36 -3.19
N GLN A 368 1.72 -9.18 -2.50
CA GLN A 368 1.79 -8.24 -1.36
C GLN A 368 1.64 -6.80 -1.84
N LYS A 369 0.94 -5.96 -1.05
CA LYS A 369 0.83 -4.54 -1.37
C LYS A 369 2.17 -3.81 -1.20
N HIS A 370 2.40 -2.81 -2.03
CA HIS A 370 3.52 -1.88 -1.85
C HIS A 370 3.28 -0.95 -0.64
N PRO A 371 4.32 -0.58 0.13
CA PRO A 371 4.16 0.33 1.28
C PRO A 371 3.55 1.69 0.95
N VAL A 372 3.67 2.18 -0.29
CA VAL A 372 3.11 3.46 -0.73
C VAL A 372 1.59 3.55 -0.61
N THR A 373 0.88 2.43 -0.51
CA THR A 373 -0.58 2.41 -0.47
C THR A 373 -1.15 1.87 0.84
N PRO A 374 -2.25 2.42 1.37
CA PRO A 374 -3.00 1.80 2.47
C PRO A 374 -3.63 0.45 2.08
N GLY A 375 -3.95 0.28 0.80
CA GLY A 375 -4.57 -0.91 0.22
C GLY A 375 -4.94 -0.67 -1.23
N ALA A 376 -5.43 -1.68 -1.93
CA ALA A 376 -5.97 -1.53 -3.28
C ALA A 376 -7.00 -0.38 -3.33
N VAL A 377 -7.05 0.34 -4.45
CA VAL A 377 -8.01 1.45 -4.61
C VAL A 377 -9.44 0.94 -4.51
N LEU A 378 -9.71 -0.21 -5.12
CA LEU A 378 -10.89 -1.02 -4.89
C LEU A 378 -10.49 -2.49 -5.05
N PRO A 379 -10.53 -3.31 -3.98
CA PRO A 379 -10.02 -4.68 -4.03
C PRO A 379 -10.71 -5.54 -5.07
N ALA A 380 -9.93 -6.30 -5.84
CA ALA A 380 -10.47 -7.16 -6.90
C ALA A 380 -11.38 -8.27 -6.34
N ARG A 381 -11.07 -8.78 -5.14
CA ARG A 381 -11.93 -9.78 -4.46
C ARG A 381 -13.27 -9.19 -4.02
N GLU A 382 -13.28 -7.91 -3.61
CA GLU A 382 -14.53 -7.18 -3.29
C GLU A 382 -15.37 -6.92 -4.54
N LEU A 383 -14.73 -6.50 -5.64
CA LEU A 383 -15.39 -6.34 -6.94
C LEU A 383 -15.97 -7.64 -7.50
N LEU A 384 -15.28 -8.77 -7.28
CA LEU A 384 -15.83 -10.10 -7.61
C LEU A 384 -17.07 -10.41 -6.78
N GLY A 385 -17.07 -10.07 -5.49
CA GLY A 385 -18.23 -10.23 -4.62
C GLY A 385 -19.43 -9.42 -5.11
N ASP A 386 -19.24 -8.15 -5.44
CA ASP A 386 -20.25 -7.27 -6.01
C ASP A 386 -20.83 -7.86 -7.32
N LEU A 387 -19.95 -8.32 -8.22
CA LEU A 387 -20.34 -8.92 -9.49
C LEU A 387 -21.19 -10.20 -9.29
N LEU A 388 -20.77 -11.05 -8.37
CA LEU A 388 -21.49 -12.29 -8.04
C LEU A 388 -22.89 -12.02 -7.44
N LEU A 389 -23.02 -10.98 -6.60
CA LEU A 389 -24.33 -10.53 -6.11
C LEU A 389 -25.24 -10.09 -7.27
N GLU A 390 -24.74 -9.29 -8.20
CA GLU A 390 -25.50 -8.83 -9.37
C GLU A 390 -25.91 -9.97 -10.32
N LEU A 391 -25.17 -11.08 -10.30
CA LEU A 391 -25.49 -12.30 -11.08
C LEU A 391 -26.35 -13.31 -10.32
N GLY A 392 -26.83 -12.96 -9.12
CA GLY A 392 -27.67 -13.85 -8.32
C GLY A 392 -26.95 -15.07 -7.73
N ARG A 393 -25.65 -14.94 -7.46
CA ARG A 393 -24.77 -15.99 -6.90
C ARG A 393 -24.31 -15.67 -5.46
N PRO A 394 -25.25 -15.55 -4.49
CA PRO A 394 -24.94 -15.00 -3.17
C PRO A 394 -23.99 -15.87 -2.35
N VAL A 395 -24.02 -17.19 -2.48
CA VAL A 395 -23.12 -18.08 -1.75
C VAL A 395 -21.66 -17.85 -2.14
N GLU A 396 -21.39 -17.69 -3.44
CA GLU A 396 -20.03 -17.40 -3.92
C GLU A 396 -19.62 -15.96 -3.61
N ALA A 397 -20.56 -15.03 -3.63
CA ALA A 397 -20.30 -13.65 -3.20
C ALA A 397 -19.90 -13.58 -1.72
N ALA A 398 -20.56 -14.35 -0.84
CA ALA A 398 -20.19 -14.45 0.57
C ALA A 398 -18.74 -14.93 0.76
N GLN A 399 -18.31 -15.93 -0.02
CA GLN A 399 -16.93 -16.41 -0.02
C GLN A 399 -15.94 -15.32 -0.47
N ALA A 400 -16.28 -14.59 -1.54
CA ALA A 400 -15.44 -13.52 -2.06
C ALA A 400 -15.26 -12.37 -1.03
N PHE A 401 -16.35 -11.91 -0.40
CA PHE A 401 -16.27 -10.89 0.64
C PHE A 401 -15.54 -11.38 1.90
N ALA A 402 -15.70 -12.63 2.30
CA ALA A 402 -14.98 -13.21 3.42
C ALA A 402 -13.45 -13.22 3.14
N ALA A 403 -13.04 -13.60 1.92
CA ALA A 403 -11.65 -13.55 1.49
C ALA A 403 -11.10 -12.10 1.48
N SER A 404 -11.89 -11.14 0.99
CA SER A 404 -11.54 -9.71 1.04
C SER A 404 -11.31 -9.22 2.48
N LEU A 405 -12.20 -9.56 3.41
CA LEU A 405 -12.09 -9.19 4.83
C LEU A 405 -10.93 -9.88 5.55
N ALA A 406 -10.48 -11.05 5.09
CA ALA A 406 -9.29 -11.73 5.61
C ALA A 406 -8.00 -10.96 5.27
N GLN A 407 -7.94 -10.36 4.08
CA GLN A 407 -6.79 -9.56 3.61
C GLN A 407 -6.84 -8.11 4.11
N GLN A 408 -8.02 -7.53 4.18
CA GLN A 408 -8.23 -6.12 4.55
C GLN A 408 -9.38 -6.02 5.56
N ARG A 409 -9.02 -6.15 6.83
CA ARG A 409 -9.98 -6.18 7.94
C ARG A 409 -10.83 -4.91 7.98
N SER A 410 -12.09 -5.09 8.31
CA SER A 410 -13.00 -3.97 8.57
C SER A 410 -13.17 -3.01 7.37
N ARG A 411 -13.13 -3.53 6.12
CA ARG A 411 -13.53 -2.72 4.96
C ARG A 411 -15.06 -2.56 4.93
N ALA A 412 -15.52 -1.31 4.86
CA ALA A 412 -16.95 -0.99 4.91
C ALA A 412 -17.75 -1.66 3.80
N ARG A 413 -17.27 -1.57 2.54
CA ARG A 413 -17.96 -2.23 1.40
C ARG A 413 -18.00 -3.75 1.54
N SER A 414 -16.90 -4.36 1.97
CA SER A 414 -16.86 -5.82 2.17
C SER A 414 -17.74 -6.27 3.33
N LEU A 415 -17.85 -5.49 4.42
CA LEU A 415 -18.78 -5.78 5.53
C LEU A 415 -20.23 -5.75 5.05
N PHE A 416 -20.62 -4.71 4.31
CA PHE A 416 -21.96 -4.58 3.76
C PHE A 416 -22.23 -5.67 2.71
N GLY A 417 -21.29 -5.91 1.78
CA GLY A 417 -21.42 -6.94 0.75
C GLY A 417 -21.56 -8.34 1.34
N ALA A 418 -20.77 -8.67 2.39
CA ALA A 418 -20.89 -9.94 3.10
C ALA A 418 -22.26 -10.09 3.79
N ALA A 419 -22.79 -9.00 4.38
CA ALA A 419 -24.12 -8.99 4.97
C ALA A 419 -25.22 -9.27 3.93
N ARG A 420 -25.16 -8.59 2.77
CA ARG A 420 -26.10 -8.79 1.66
C ARG A 420 -26.02 -10.20 1.08
N ALA A 421 -24.82 -10.70 0.91
CA ALA A 421 -24.60 -12.05 0.38
C ALA A 421 -25.17 -13.11 1.33
N ALA A 422 -24.94 -12.98 2.63
CA ALA A 422 -25.50 -13.88 3.64
C ALA A 422 -27.03 -13.79 3.69
N GLU A 423 -27.60 -12.58 3.65
CA GLU A 423 -29.05 -12.38 3.62
C GLU A 423 -29.70 -13.08 2.40
N LEU A 424 -29.14 -12.90 1.21
CA LEU A 424 -29.66 -13.51 -0.03
C LEU A 424 -29.40 -15.01 -0.10
N ALA A 425 -28.39 -15.52 0.62
CA ALA A 425 -28.13 -16.95 0.77
C ALA A 425 -29.02 -17.63 1.84
N GLY A 426 -29.81 -16.86 2.60
CA GLY A 426 -30.65 -17.37 3.69
C GLY A 426 -29.93 -17.55 5.03
N ASP A 427 -28.69 -17.12 5.17
CA ASP A 427 -27.94 -17.13 6.44
C ASP A 427 -28.20 -15.87 7.25
N ALA A 428 -29.36 -15.88 7.94
CA ALA A 428 -29.81 -14.75 8.73
C ALA A 428 -28.88 -14.40 9.90
N VAL A 429 -28.15 -15.37 10.46
CA VAL A 429 -27.24 -15.16 11.60
C VAL A 429 -26.04 -14.36 11.16
N THR A 430 -25.38 -14.81 10.10
CA THR A 430 -24.22 -14.10 9.52
C THR A 430 -24.62 -12.73 8.98
N ALA A 431 -25.76 -12.64 8.28
CA ALA A 431 -26.27 -11.37 7.77
C ALA A 431 -26.44 -10.33 8.87
N ARG A 432 -27.12 -10.71 9.97
CA ARG A 432 -27.35 -9.84 11.12
C ARG A 432 -26.04 -9.37 11.76
N ALA A 433 -25.10 -10.29 11.97
CA ALA A 433 -23.79 -9.96 12.54
C ALA A 433 -23.01 -8.94 11.67
N ARG A 434 -22.95 -9.18 10.35
CA ARG A 434 -22.23 -8.29 9.42
C ARG A 434 -22.89 -6.93 9.24
N TYR A 435 -24.23 -6.85 9.25
CA TYR A 435 -24.91 -5.55 9.27
C TYR A 435 -24.61 -4.77 10.56
N GLN A 436 -24.54 -5.46 11.70
CA GLN A 436 -24.19 -4.82 12.96
C GLN A 436 -22.75 -4.29 12.94
N ASP A 437 -21.80 -5.10 12.44
CA ASP A 437 -20.39 -4.68 12.27
C ASP A 437 -20.32 -3.43 11.38
N TYR A 438 -21.00 -3.44 10.24
CA TYR A 438 -21.06 -2.30 9.31
C TYR A 438 -21.60 -1.03 9.96
N LEU A 439 -22.75 -1.12 10.65
CA LEU A 439 -23.37 0.03 11.32
C LEU A 439 -22.50 0.56 12.47
N THR A 440 -21.86 -0.33 13.21
CA THR A 440 -20.93 0.05 14.29
C THR A 440 -19.74 0.80 13.73
N GLN A 441 -19.17 0.35 12.62
CA GLN A 441 -18.03 1.00 12.01
C GLN A 441 -18.37 2.38 11.45
N LEU A 442 -19.57 2.55 10.88
CA LEU A 442 -20.02 3.81 10.29
C LEU A 442 -20.75 4.75 11.28
N GLN A 443 -20.73 4.44 12.58
CA GLN A 443 -21.45 5.25 13.59
C GLN A 443 -20.98 6.71 13.66
N LYS A 444 -19.73 7.01 13.25
CA LYS A 444 -19.14 8.35 13.19
C LYS A 444 -19.27 9.00 11.81
N GLY A 445 -19.88 8.30 10.86
CA GLY A 445 -20.02 8.75 9.47
C GLY A 445 -21.10 9.82 9.30
N ASP A 446 -21.13 10.42 8.12
CA ASP A 446 -22.06 11.51 7.78
C ASP A 446 -23.52 11.03 7.61
N GLY A 447 -23.73 9.73 7.63
CA GLY A 447 -25.08 9.14 7.52
C GLY A 447 -25.69 9.16 6.10
N THR A 448 -24.93 9.55 5.10
CA THR A 448 -25.41 9.81 3.74
C THR A 448 -25.42 8.56 2.84
N ARG A 449 -24.75 7.47 3.22
CA ARG A 449 -24.65 6.27 2.39
C ARG A 449 -25.96 5.49 2.38
N PRO A 450 -26.50 5.11 1.18
CA PRO A 450 -27.78 4.40 1.05
C PRO A 450 -27.77 3.03 1.73
N GLU A 451 -26.61 2.40 1.84
CA GLU A 451 -26.40 1.10 2.50
C GLU A 451 -26.80 1.13 3.99
N LEU A 452 -26.69 2.29 4.65
CA LEU A 452 -27.09 2.45 6.06
C LEU A 452 -28.61 2.20 6.27
N ALA A 453 -29.45 2.67 5.33
CA ALA A 453 -30.89 2.43 5.40
C ALA A 453 -31.21 0.95 5.20
N ILE A 454 -30.53 0.27 4.29
CA ILE A 454 -30.69 -1.17 4.03
C ILE A 454 -30.28 -1.96 5.29
N ALA A 455 -29.12 -1.66 5.86
CA ALA A 455 -28.61 -2.36 7.05
C ALA A 455 -29.53 -2.18 8.27
N ARG A 456 -30.02 -0.96 8.54
CA ARG A 456 -30.99 -0.67 9.61
C ARG A 456 -32.31 -1.41 9.38
N GLY A 457 -32.83 -1.38 8.15
CA GLY A 457 -34.06 -2.08 7.78
C GLY A 457 -33.93 -3.61 7.93
N ALA A 458 -32.79 -4.19 7.60
CA ALA A 458 -32.52 -5.62 7.80
C ALA A 458 -32.52 -6.01 9.30
N LEU A 459 -31.94 -5.18 10.17
CA LEU A 459 -31.88 -5.44 11.61
C LEU A 459 -33.23 -5.22 12.33
N SER A 460 -34.12 -4.40 11.77
CA SER A 460 -35.47 -4.17 12.33
C SER A 460 -36.45 -5.26 12.04
N ARG A 461 -36.20 -6.07 11.02
CA ARG A 461 -37.02 -7.28 10.70
C ARG A 461 -36.68 -8.36 11.75
N ARG A 462 -37.71 -8.84 12.48
CA ARG A 462 -37.63 -9.90 13.50
C ARG A 462 -37.47 -11.28 12.87
#